data_a1bb1c22c7b8eb9f6f16931a07b51202
#
_entry.id   a1bb1c22c7b8eb9f6f16931a07b51202
#
_cell.length_a   1.000
_cell.length_b   1.000
_cell.length_c   1.000
_cell.angle_alpha   90.00
_cell.angle_beta   90.00
_cell.angle_gamma   90.00
#
_symmetry.space_group_name_H-M   'P 1'
#
loop_
_entity.id
_entity.type
_entity.pdbx_description
1 polymer ?
#
loop_
_entity_poly.entity_id
_entity_poly.type
_entity_poly.pdbx_seq_one_letter_code
_entity_poly.pdbx_strand_id
1 'polypeptide(L)'
;GTLYCIPDFVSLFMVSRMATTTMVHHIVVCVFNAFSLYNDYDQVNVIRAIMVYAVWSTFAYMVNLLLASRFVDTSPTMSMILSALALIIYGLCCLFNWSWQVWFLSGLFYDKPFQVIGYVALMGMLVWDDIVLMRWLFKNVLRKASGSNDTQKKKK
;
A
#
# COMPACT_ATOMS: atom_id res chain seq x y z
N GLY A 1 -2.81 -10.50 11.50
CA GLY A 1 -2.22 -9.23 11.97
C GLY A 1 -0.71 -9.31 12.08
N THR A 2 -0.17 -9.95 13.09
CA THR A 2 1.27 -9.89 13.42
C THR A 2 2.18 -10.38 12.27
N LEU A 3 1.82 -11.46 11.59
CA LEU A 3 2.58 -11.97 10.44
C LEU A 3 2.70 -10.95 9.30
N TYR A 4 1.68 -10.12 9.12
CA TYR A 4 1.70 -9.06 8.12
C TYR A 4 2.73 -7.97 8.45
N CYS A 5 2.92 -7.65 9.71
CA CYS A 5 3.83 -6.59 10.16
C CYS A 5 5.32 -7.01 10.16
N ILE A 6 5.63 -8.33 10.11
CA ILE A 6 7.03 -8.80 10.15
C ILE A 6 7.89 -8.20 9.04
N PRO A 7 7.48 -8.18 7.76
CA PRO A 7 8.28 -7.57 6.69
C PRO A 7 8.55 -6.08 6.93
N ASP A 8 7.55 -5.34 7.44
CA ASP A 8 7.68 -3.92 7.74
C ASP A 8 8.69 -3.70 8.87
N PHE A 9 8.58 -4.47 9.95
CA PHE A 9 9.51 -4.40 11.07
C PHE A 9 10.94 -4.75 10.66
N VAL A 10 11.13 -5.84 9.92
CA VAL A 10 12.46 -6.27 9.45
C VAL A 10 13.08 -5.24 8.52
N SER A 11 12.29 -4.63 7.63
CA SER A 11 12.78 -3.66 6.65
C SER A 11 13.34 -2.39 7.32
N LEU A 12 12.83 -1.97 8.48
CA LEU A 12 13.36 -0.85 9.25
C LEU A 12 14.83 -1.03 9.66
N PHE A 13 15.28 -2.27 9.82
CA PHE A 13 16.65 -2.58 10.22
C PHE A 13 17.55 -3.03 9.06
N MET A 14 16.96 -3.66 8.03
CA MET A 14 17.72 -4.27 6.95
C MET A 14 17.92 -3.33 5.76
N VAL A 15 17.06 -2.32 5.56
CA VAL A 15 17.15 -1.42 4.41
C VAL A 15 17.90 -0.15 4.78
N SER A 16 19.17 -0.07 4.39
CA SER A 16 20.09 1.04 4.76
C SER A 16 19.76 2.40 4.13
N ARG A 17 19.00 2.43 3.02
CA ARG A 17 18.61 3.65 2.29
C ARG A 17 17.12 3.64 1.97
N MET A 18 16.32 3.69 3.01
CA MET A 18 14.87 3.76 2.87
C MET A 18 14.42 5.22 2.69
N ALA A 19 13.45 5.45 1.80
CA ALA A 19 12.81 6.76 1.68
C ALA A 19 12.08 7.11 3.00
N THR A 20 12.12 8.37 3.41
CA THR A 20 11.50 8.81 4.68
C THR A 20 10.01 8.46 4.75
N THR A 21 9.28 8.61 3.64
CA THR A 21 7.85 8.25 3.57
C THR A 21 7.64 6.78 3.86
N THR A 22 8.42 5.90 3.26
CA THR A 22 8.36 4.45 3.45
C THR A 22 8.76 4.06 4.88
N MET A 23 9.78 4.73 5.45
CA MET A 23 10.16 4.51 6.86
C MET A 23 9.01 4.88 7.81
N VAL A 24 8.37 6.02 7.60
CA VAL A 24 7.19 6.44 8.39
C VAL A 24 6.06 5.44 8.23
N HIS A 25 5.78 4.96 7.02
CA HIS A 25 4.81 3.91 6.75
C HIS A 25 5.07 2.67 7.62
N HIS A 26 6.27 2.10 7.56
CA HIS A 26 6.63 0.91 8.34
C HIS A 26 6.50 1.13 9.86
N ILE A 27 6.92 2.31 10.37
CA ILE A 27 6.75 2.65 11.79
C ILE A 27 5.26 2.67 12.17
N VAL A 28 4.41 3.34 11.37
CA VAL A 28 2.96 3.45 11.63
C VAL A 28 2.30 2.06 11.59
N VAL A 29 2.67 1.19 10.65
CA VAL A 29 2.18 -0.19 10.59
C VAL A 29 2.57 -0.97 11.85
N CYS A 30 3.82 -0.84 12.34
CA CYS A 30 4.27 -1.47 13.58
C CYS A 30 3.50 -0.96 14.82
N VAL A 31 3.26 0.35 14.90
CA VAL A 31 2.46 0.97 15.98
C VAL A 31 1.03 0.44 15.95
N PHE A 32 0.39 0.39 14.78
CA PHE A 32 -0.94 -0.16 14.65
C PHE A 32 -1.02 -1.64 15.03
N ASN A 33 -0.01 -2.43 14.64
CA ASN A 33 0.06 -3.83 15.05
C ASN A 33 0.17 -3.97 16.58
N ALA A 34 0.98 -3.14 17.24
CA ALA A 34 1.08 -3.14 18.69
C ALA A 34 -0.28 -2.83 19.35
N PHE A 35 -1.00 -1.81 18.89
CA PHE A 35 -2.34 -1.52 19.39
C PHE A 35 -3.32 -2.66 19.13
N SER A 36 -3.21 -3.35 18.00
CA SER A 36 -4.09 -4.46 17.66
C SER A 36 -3.92 -5.68 18.59
N LEU A 37 -2.73 -5.87 19.18
CA LEU A 37 -2.46 -6.97 20.12
C LEU A 37 -3.16 -6.80 21.46
N TYR A 38 -3.39 -5.55 21.86
CA TYR A 38 -4.05 -5.22 23.14
C TYR A 38 -5.54 -4.87 22.99
N ASN A 39 -6.07 -5.01 21.77
CA ASN A 39 -7.44 -4.59 21.49
C ASN A 39 -8.47 -5.66 21.87
N ASP A 40 -9.57 -5.21 22.47
CA ASP A 40 -10.77 -6.00 22.63
C ASP A 40 -11.60 -5.93 21.32
N TYR A 41 -11.63 -7.04 20.59
CA TYR A 41 -12.33 -7.12 19.30
C TYR A 41 -13.83 -7.29 19.40
N ASP A 42 -14.38 -7.51 20.58
CA ASP A 42 -15.83 -7.56 20.80
C ASP A 42 -16.44 -6.15 20.69
N GLN A 43 -15.63 -5.13 20.95
CA GLN A 43 -16.06 -3.74 20.84
C GLN A 43 -15.85 -3.16 19.44
N VAL A 44 -16.78 -2.32 18.98
CA VAL A 44 -16.61 -1.52 17.77
C VAL A 44 -15.66 -0.35 18.04
N ASN A 45 -14.51 -0.34 17.39
CA ASN A 45 -13.48 0.69 17.58
C ASN A 45 -12.61 0.85 16.31
N VAL A 46 -11.71 1.83 16.33
CA VAL A 46 -10.83 2.15 15.20
C VAL A 46 -9.88 1.00 14.80
N ILE A 47 -9.59 0.06 15.70
CA ILE A 47 -8.71 -1.07 15.40
C ILE A 47 -9.34 -2.02 14.37
N ARG A 48 -10.68 -2.11 14.30
CA ARG A 48 -11.36 -2.84 13.22
C ARG A 48 -11.05 -2.24 11.84
N ALA A 49 -10.91 -0.92 11.78
CA ALA A 49 -10.52 -0.23 10.53
C ALA A 49 -9.11 -0.62 10.09
N ILE A 50 -8.16 -0.77 11.03
CA ILE A 50 -6.81 -1.25 10.76
C ILE A 50 -6.81 -2.68 10.19
N MET A 51 -7.65 -3.56 10.74
CA MET A 51 -7.75 -4.94 10.25
C MET A 51 -8.21 -4.99 8.79
N VAL A 52 -9.19 -4.17 8.42
CA VAL A 52 -9.66 -4.06 7.04
C VAL A 52 -8.56 -3.48 6.14
N TYR A 53 -7.85 -2.46 6.60
CA TYR A 53 -6.68 -1.93 5.87
C TYR A 53 -5.64 -3.03 5.61
N ALA A 54 -5.28 -3.82 6.63
CA ALA A 54 -4.31 -4.92 6.49
C ALA A 54 -4.78 -5.99 5.48
N VAL A 55 -6.08 -6.31 5.43
CA VAL A 55 -6.64 -7.25 4.44
C VAL A 55 -6.46 -6.71 3.03
N TRP A 56 -6.83 -5.46 2.76
CA TRP A 56 -6.66 -4.84 1.45
C TRP A 56 -5.19 -4.71 1.06
N SER A 57 -4.31 -4.37 2.01
CA SER A 57 -2.86 -4.28 1.78
C SER A 57 -2.24 -5.63 1.39
N THR A 58 -2.84 -6.76 1.78
CA THR A 58 -2.38 -8.08 1.36
C THR A 58 -2.43 -8.23 -0.17
N PHE A 59 -3.42 -7.63 -0.83
CA PHE A 59 -3.50 -7.65 -2.30
C PHE A 59 -2.46 -6.74 -2.98
N ALA A 60 -1.85 -5.81 -2.25
CA ALA A 60 -0.76 -4.96 -2.74
C ALA A 60 0.54 -5.75 -3.03
N TYR A 61 0.64 -7.02 -2.63
CA TYR A 61 1.77 -7.89 -2.97
C TYR A 61 2.04 -8.03 -4.48
N MET A 62 1.08 -7.71 -5.34
CA MET A 62 1.31 -7.60 -6.78
C MET A 62 2.39 -6.56 -7.13
N VAL A 63 2.53 -5.51 -6.33
CA VAL A 63 3.63 -4.54 -6.46
C VAL A 63 4.98 -5.19 -6.16
N ASN A 64 5.04 -6.04 -5.14
CA ASN A 64 6.25 -6.79 -4.80
C ASN A 64 6.65 -7.78 -5.91
N LEU A 65 5.69 -8.43 -6.55
CA LEU A 65 5.91 -9.25 -7.74
C LEU A 65 6.51 -8.44 -8.89
N LEU A 66 5.99 -7.22 -9.14
CA LEU A 66 6.55 -6.31 -10.13
C LEU A 66 7.99 -5.93 -9.77
N LEU A 67 8.28 -5.63 -8.50
CA LEU A 67 9.62 -5.30 -8.05
C LEU A 67 10.56 -6.52 -8.18
N ALA A 68 10.11 -7.71 -7.81
CA ALA A 68 10.87 -8.94 -7.93
C ALA A 68 11.17 -9.30 -9.41
N SER A 69 10.27 -8.97 -10.35
CA SER A 69 10.50 -9.20 -11.78
C SER A 69 11.71 -8.46 -12.36
N ARG A 70 12.27 -7.49 -11.62
CA ARG A 70 13.51 -6.79 -12.02
C ARG A 70 14.76 -7.64 -11.87
N PHE A 71 14.70 -8.71 -11.08
CA PHE A 71 15.80 -9.65 -10.86
C PHE A 71 15.75 -10.83 -11.84
N VAL A 72 14.75 -10.88 -12.70
CA VAL A 72 14.54 -11.94 -13.69
C VAL A 72 14.50 -11.31 -15.06
N ASP A 73 15.15 -11.94 -16.04
CA ASP A 73 15.09 -11.52 -17.45
C ASP A 73 13.67 -11.74 -18.00
N THR A 74 12.85 -10.71 -17.91
CA THR A 74 11.49 -10.71 -18.44
C THR A 74 11.42 -10.00 -19.78
N SER A 75 10.57 -10.49 -20.69
CA SER A 75 10.32 -9.79 -21.95
C SER A 75 9.73 -8.39 -21.69
N PRO A 76 10.00 -7.40 -22.56
CA PRO A 76 9.43 -6.05 -22.43
C PRO A 76 7.90 -6.06 -22.32
N THR A 77 7.22 -6.93 -23.06
CA THR A 77 5.77 -7.10 -23.03
C THR A 77 5.30 -7.61 -21.66
N MET A 78 5.95 -8.65 -21.10
CA MET A 78 5.63 -9.18 -19.79
C MET A 78 5.85 -8.12 -18.70
N SER A 79 6.96 -7.39 -18.78
CA SER A 79 7.27 -6.30 -17.84
C SER A 79 6.22 -5.16 -17.87
N MET A 80 5.67 -4.86 -19.06
CA MET A 80 4.58 -3.89 -19.21
C MET A 80 3.28 -4.42 -18.61
N ILE A 81 2.90 -5.68 -18.90
CA ILE A 81 1.69 -6.33 -18.35
C ILE A 81 1.75 -6.34 -16.82
N LEU A 82 2.86 -6.77 -16.21
CA LEU A 82 3.04 -6.79 -14.77
C LEU A 82 2.90 -5.39 -14.15
N SER A 83 3.42 -4.36 -14.83
CA SER A 83 3.30 -2.97 -14.35
C SER A 83 1.85 -2.48 -14.41
N ALA A 84 1.12 -2.80 -15.47
CA ALA A 84 -0.28 -2.43 -15.63
C ALA A 84 -1.17 -3.16 -14.60
N LEU A 85 -0.96 -4.47 -14.41
CA LEU A 85 -1.67 -5.24 -13.40
C LEU A 85 -1.41 -4.72 -11.99
N ALA A 86 -0.15 -4.43 -11.65
CA ALA A 86 0.20 -3.86 -10.35
C ALA A 86 -0.52 -2.54 -10.11
N LEU A 87 -0.56 -1.63 -11.11
CA LEU A 87 -1.26 -0.35 -11.00
C LEU A 87 -2.77 -0.54 -10.81
N ILE A 88 -3.40 -1.41 -11.61
CA ILE A 88 -4.85 -1.64 -11.55
C ILE A 88 -5.24 -2.26 -10.19
N ILE A 89 -4.59 -3.35 -9.80
CA ILE A 89 -4.91 -4.07 -8.57
C ILE A 89 -4.67 -3.17 -7.36
N TYR A 90 -3.51 -2.50 -7.31
CA TYR A 90 -3.21 -1.59 -6.20
C TYR A 90 -4.19 -0.42 -6.12
N GLY A 91 -4.51 0.21 -7.26
CA GLY A 91 -5.46 1.32 -7.32
C GLY A 91 -6.87 0.91 -6.87
N LEU A 92 -7.35 -0.26 -7.28
CA LEU A 92 -8.64 -0.80 -6.83
C LEU A 92 -8.62 -1.10 -5.33
N CYS A 93 -7.55 -1.71 -4.80
CA CYS A 93 -7.41 -1.97 -3.37
C CYS A 93 -7.44 -0.67 -2.56
N CYS A 94 -6.70 0.35 -2.98
CA CYS A 94 -6.73 1.66 -2.33
C CYS A 94 -8.14 2.28 -2.37
N LEU A 95 -8.80 2.27 -3.54
CA LEU A 95 -10.13 2.84 -3.70
C LEU A 95 -11.16 2.18 -2.77
N PHE A 96 -11.22 0.86 -2.77
CA PHE A 96 -12.16 0.11 -1.92
C PHE A 96 -11.83 0.30 -0.44
N ASN A 97 -10.56 0.22 -0.07
CA ASN A 97 -10.13 0.42 1.30
C ASN A 97 -10.49 1.83 1.79
N TRP A 98 -10.11 2.88 1.07
CA TRP A 98 -10.37 4.25 1.49
C TRP A 98 -11.87 4.56 1.56
N SER A 99 -12.66 4.09 0.59
CA SER A 99 -14.12 4.26 0.60
C SER A 99 -14.75 3.60 1.83
N TRP A 100 -14.32 2.37 2.15
CA TRP A 100 -14.80 1.67 3.33
C TRP A 100 -14.37 2.37 4.63
N GLN A 101 -13.12 2.84 4.71
CA GLN A 101 -12.60 3.60 5.86
C GLN A 101 -13.43 4.85 6.13
N VAL A 102 -13.70 5.65 5.09
CA VAL A 102 -14.52 6.86 5.21
C VAL A 102 -15.91 6.52 5.74
N TRP A 103 -16.56 5.50 5.16
CA TRP A 103 -17.88 5.06 5.60
C TRP A 103 -17.88 4.61 7.06
N PHE A 104 -16.97 3.74 7.45
CA PHE A 104 -16.89 3.18 8.80
C PHE A 104 -16.56 4.25 9.84
N LEU A 105 -15.57 5.10 9.57
CA LEU A 105 -15.13 6.14 10.48
C LEU A 105 -16.16 7.26 10.64
N SER A 106 -16.94 7.57 9.62
CA SER A 106 -18.03 8.54 9.73
C SER A 106 -19.09 8.11 10.73
N GLY A 107 -19.44 6.81 10.76
CA GLY A 107 -20.34 6.25 11.76
C GLY A 107 -19.74 6.26 13.17
N LEU A 108 -18.44 5.97 13.29
CA LEU A 108 -17.77 5.90 14.60
C LEU A 108 -17.46 7.29 15.19
N PHE A 109 -17.40 8.31 14.36
CA PHE A 109 -17.00 9.66 14.76
C PHE A 109 -17.91 10.26 15.85
N TYR A 110 -19.21 9.99 15.80
CA TYR A 110 -20.18 10.51 16.78
C TYR A 110 -19.95 9.92 18.20
N ASP A 111 -19.53 8.66 18.27
CA ASP A 111 -19.34 7.97 19.55
C ASP A 111 -17.93 8.15 20.14
N LYS A 112 -16.91 8.19 19.25
CA LYS A 112 -15.49 8.16 19.64
C LYS A 112 -14.63 9.17 18.85
N PRO A 113 -14.93 10.47 18.90
CA PRO A 113 -14.29 11.47 18.02
C PRO A 113 -12.78 11.55 18.19
N PHE A 114 -12.27 11.51 19.40
CA PHE A 114 -10.81 11.60 19.64
C PHE A 114 -10.04 10.39 19.08
N GLN A 115 -10.62 9.19 19.17
CA GLN A 115 -9.99 7.99 18.59
C GLN A 115 -9.97 8.07 17.07
N VAL A 116 -11.07 8.54 16.46
CA VAL A 116 -11.15 8.70 15.01
C VAL A 116 -10.17 9.76 14.53
N ILE A 117 -10.05 10.90 15.19
CA ILE A 117 -9.10 11.96 14.82
C ILE A 117 -7.66 11.43 14.89
N GLY A 118 -7.27 10.78 15.98
CA GLY A 118 -5.94 10.18 16.14
C GLY A 118 -5.64 9.14 15.06
N TYR A 119 -6.63 8.27 14.78
CA TYR A 119 -6.54 7.28 13.73
C TYR A 119 -6.36 7.90 12.34
N VAL A 120 -7.19 8.89 11.99
CA VAL A 120 -7.13 9.57 10.67
C VAL A 120 -5.79 10.28 10.49
N ALA A 121 -5.22 10.87 11.55
CA ALA A 121 -3.89 11.49 11.48
C ALA A 121 -2.80 10.47 11.10
N LEU A 122 -2.80 9.29 11.72
CA LEU A 122 -1.86 8.21 11.39
C LEU A 122 -2.14 7.59 10.01
N MET A 123 -3.39 7.35 9.69
CA MET A 123 -3.80 6.85 8.38
C MET A 123 -3.44 7.80 7.24
N GLY A 124 -3.47 9.12 7.49
CA GLY A 124 -3.04 10.11 6.51
C GLY A 124 -1.60 9.92 6.05
N MET A 125 -0.72 9.47 6.93
CA MET A 125 0.67 9.14 6.59
C MET A 125 0.75 7.91 5.67
N LEU A 126 -0.07 6.88 5.94
CA LEU A 126 -0.13 5.67 5.10
C LEU A 126 -0.72 6.00 3.72
N VAL A 127 -1.83 6.73 3.68
CA VAL A 127 -2.47 7.17 2.43
C VAL A 127 -1.52 8.03 1.58
N TRP A 128 -0.71 8.86 2.21
CA TRP A 128 0.30 9.64 1.50
C TRP A 128 1.32 8.74 0.79
N ASP A 129 1.83 7.72 1.48
CA ASP A 129 2.75 6.74 0.88
C ASP A 129 2.09 5.95 -0.26
N ASP A 130 0.83 5.51 -0.08
CA ASP A 130 0.02 4.89 -1.12
C ASP A 130 -0.09 5.76 -2.38
N ILE A 131 -0.32 7.08 -2.21
CA ILE A 131 -0.39 8.04 -3.33
C ILE A 131 0.96 8.17 -4.04
N VAL A 132 2.05 8.22 -3.29
CA VAL A 132 3.42 8.27 -3.85
C VAL A 132 3.69 7.02 -4.68
N LEU A 133 3.34 5.84 -4.15
CA LEU A 133 3.52 4.57 -4.84
C LEU A 133 2.64 4.46 -6.09
N MET A 134 1.37 4.88 -6.04
CA MET A 134 0.49 4.91 -7.22
C MET A 134 1.04 5.83 -8.33
N ARG A 135 1.54 7.01 -7.97
CA ARG A 135 2.18 7.93 -8.94
C ARG A 135 3.41 7.30 -9.59
N TRP A 136 4.21 6.57 -8.81
CA TRP A 136 5.37 5.86 -9.33
C TRP A 136 4.95 4.73 -10.28
N LEU A 137 3.96 3.90 -9.91
CA LEU A 137 3.42 2.84 -10.76
C LEU A 137 2.89 3.39 -12.08
N PHE A 138 2.12 4.47 -12.04
CA PHE A 138 1.58 5.13 -13.22
C PHE A 138 2.69 5.62 -14.17
N LYS A 139 3.69 6.33 -13.63
CA LYS A 139 4.86 6.77 -14.42
C LYS A 139 5.63 5.58 -15.03
N ASN A 140 5.73 4.48 -14.30
CA ASN A 140 6.41 3.27 -14.77
C ASN A 140 5.67 2.62 -15.94
N VAL A 141 4.35 2.56 -15.92
CA VAL A 141 3.50 2.06 -17.01
C VAL A 141 3.68 2.96 -18.25
N LEU A 142 3.56 4.28 -18.09
CA LEU A 142 3.70 5.22 -19.21
C LEU A 142 5.08 5.12 -19.88
N ARG A 143 6.16 5.06 -19.10
CA ARG A 143 7.52 4.91 -19.61
C ARG A 143 7.71 3.64 -20.42
N LYS A 144 7.16 2.51 -19.97
CA LYS A 144 7.24 1.24 -20.66
C LYS A 144 6.42 1.22 -21.95
N ALA A 145 5.23 1.84 -21.93
CA ALA A 145 4.39 1.98 -23.13
C ALA A 145 5.08 2.83 -24.21
N SER A 146 5.70 3.95 -23.83
CA SER A 146 6.45 4.81 -24.77
C SER A 146 7.67 4.12 -25.36
N GLY A 147 8.49 3.42 -24.55
CA GLY A 147 9.68 2.71 -25.02
C GLY A 147 9.36 1.52 -25.95
N SER A 148 8.18 0.90 -25.79
CA SER A 148 7.72 -0.16 -26.70
C SER A 148 7.44 0.37 -28.11
N ASN A 149 6.91 1.59 -28.23
CA ASN A 149 6.63 2.22 -29.53
C ASN A 149 7.89 2.58 -30.31
N ASP A 150 8.96 3.01 -29.65
CA ASP A 150 10.23 3.34 -30.31
C ASP A 150 10.96 2.10 -30.84
N THR A 151 10.83 0.98 -30.16
CA THR A 151 11.43 -0.30 -30.59
C THR A 151 10.71 -0.88 -31.81
N GLN A 152 9.39 -0.68 -31.92
CA GLN A 152 8.64 -1.09 -33.11
C GLN A 152 8.93 -0.20 -34.34
N LYS A 153 9.17 1.10 -34.17
CA LYS A 153 9.51 2.02 -35.24
C LYS A 153 10.92 1.75 -35.86
N LYS A 154 11.83 1.20 -35.06
CA LYS A 154 13.19 0.84 -35.53
C LYS A 154 13.27 -0.50 -36.27
N LYS A 155 12.21 -1.33 -36.23
CA LYS A 155 12.13 -2.63 -36.92
C LYS A 155 11.38 -2.57 -38.26
N LYS A 156 10.84 -1.43 -38.65
CA LYS A 156 10.25 -1.13 -39.97
C LYS A 156 11.23 -0.28 -40.79
#